data_0d4857c692aa0d067bb4b43e20d16a40
#
_entry.id   0d4857c692aa0d067bb4b43e20d16a40
#
_cell.length_a   1.000
_cell.length_b   1.000
_cell.length_c   1.000
_cell.angle_alpha   90.00
_cell.angle_beta   90.00
_cell.angle_gamma   90.00
#
_symmetry.space_group_name_H-M   'P 1'
#
loop_
_entity.id
_entity.type
_entity.pdbx_description
1 polymer ?
#
loop_
_entity_poly.entity_id
_entity_poly.type
_entity_poly.pdbx_seq_one_letter_code
_entity_poly.pdbx_strand_id
1 'polypeptide(L)'
;NEVKEYLAALQKKLVSIDYIITEDIPNIGLNMDQVTTFMDEQLEACKRYEDDKILTKTMINNYAKNNLLPAPEKKKYSKEHVLTLLFIYYFKNLLSINDIQSLLNPLTEHYFGNKAGFNKEDVYNEVLNLESTESEKLLKDLGKKYALSSETFRKFPENDQEFLQNFSFICLLSYD
;
A
#
# COMPACT_ATOMS: atom_id res chain seq x y z
N ASN A 1 -10.70 -24.13 11.19
CA ASN A 1 -10.72 -22.85 11.92
C ASN A 1 -10.21 -21.75 11.02
N GLU A 2 -11.00 -21.52 9.96
CA GLU A 2 -10.65 -20.65 8.81
C GLU A 2 -10.21 -19.23 9.20
N VAL A 3 -10.78 -18.66 10.26
CA VAL A 3 -10.43 -17.31 10.69
C VAL A 3 -9.07 -17.25 11.38
N LYS A 4 -8.70 -18.25 12.16
CA LYS A 4 -7.35 -18.32 12.74
C LYS A 4 -6.30 -18.49 11.64
N GLU A 5 -6.62 -19.27 10.60
CA GLU A 5 -5.75 -19.41 9.42
C GLU A 5 -5.67 -18.11 8.63
N TYR A 6 -6.82 -17.43 8.45
CA TYR A 6 -6.86 -16.11 7.81
C TYR A 6 -6.05 -15.06 8.59
N LEU A 7 -6.19 -14.99 9.92
CA LEU A 7 -5.42 -14.09 10.76
C LEU A 7 -3.93 -14.42 10.76
N ALA A 8 -3.55 -15.70 10.78
CA ALA A 8 -2.17 -16.12 10.65
C ALA A 8 -1.59 -15.76 9.28
N ALA A 9 -2.38 -15.91 8.21
CA ALA A 9 -2.01 -15.49 6.87
C ALA A 9 -1.89 -13.96 6.76
N LEU A 10 -2.82 -13.21 7.36
CA LEU A 10 -2.77 -11.74 7.44
C LEU A 10 -1.54 -11.29 8.23
N GLN A 11 -1.28 -11.90 9.38
CA GLN A 11 -0.09 -11.62 10.19
C GLN A 11 1.19 -11.91 9.41
N LYS A 12 1.26 -13.04 8.72
CA LYS A 12 2.39 -13.38 7.86
C LYS A 12 2.56 -12.37 6.72
N LYS A 13 1.47 -11.92 6.09
CA LYS A 13 1.49 -10.86 5.07
C LYS A 13 1.96 -9.52 5.64
N LEU A 14 1.49 -9.10 6.81
CA LEU A 14 1.89 -7.85 7.45
C LEU A 14 3.36 -7.86 7.89
N VAL A 15 3.86 -9.00 8.35
CA VAL A 15 5.28 -9.18 8.70
C VAL A 15 6.16 -9.31 7.45
N SER A 16 5.62 -9.82 6.34
CA SER A 16 6.30 -9.98 5.06
C SER A 16 5.99 -8.87 4.06
N ILE A 17 5.44 -7.74 4.49
CA ILE A 17 5.46 -6.53 3.66
C ILE A 17 6.93 -6.14 3.56
N ASP A 18 7.61 -6.73 2.58
CA ASP A 18 8.88 -6.22 2.12
C ASP A 18 8.59 -4.86 1.51
N TYR A 19 8.79 -3.82 2.30
CA TYR A 19 8.77 -2.46 1.79
C TYR A 19 9.80 -2.37 0.68
N ILE A 20 9.41 -1.81 -0.45
CA ILE A 20 10.35 -1.56 -1.53
C ILE A 20 11.34 -0.53 -1.01
N ILE A 21 12.55 -0.98 -0.66
CA ILE A 21 13.60 -0.07 -0.26
C ILE A 21 14.09 0.72 -1.47
N THR A 22 14.48 1.94 -1.25
CA THR A 22 14.84 2.85 -2.36
C THR A 22 16.05 2.39 -3.15
N GLU A 23 16.93 1.59 -2.53
CA GLU A 23 18.09 0.97 -3.15
C GLU A 23 17.73 -0.06 -4.22
N ASP A 24 16.59 -0.73 -4.09
CA ASP A 24 16.10 -1.73 -5.06
C ASP A 24 15.46 -1.07 -6.29
N ILE A 25 15.12 0.21 -6.22
CA ILE A 25 14.57 0.94 -7.35
C ILE A 25 15.70 1.33 -8.32
N PRO A 26 15.65 0.86 -9.58
CA PRO A 26 16.71 1.15 -10.55
C PRO A 26 16.93 2.65 -10.74
N ASN A 27 18.17 3.12 -10.57
CA ASN A 27 18.55 4.52 -10.80
C ASN A 27 18.88 4.80 -12.28
N ILE A 28 18.03 4.28 -13.17
CA ILE A 28 18.09 4.48 -14.63
C ILE A 28 16.71 4.82 -15.15
N GLY A 29 16.65 5.44 -16.34
CA GLY A 29 15.37 5.69 -16.98
C GLY A 29 14.71 4.39 -17.50
N LEU A 30 13.60 3.98 -16.91
CA LEU A 30 12.82 2.79 -17.29
C LEU A 30 11.83 3.13 -18.41
N ASN A 31 11.57 2.20 -19.32
CA ASN A 31 10.42 2.32 -20.21
C ASN A 31 9.13 1.85 -19.51
N MET A 32 7.97 2.08 -20.13
CA MET A 32 6.66 1.74 -19.55
C MET A 32 6.54 0.24 -19.19
N ASP A 33 7.07 -0.66 -20.02
CA ASP A 33 7.02 -2.11 -19.75
C ASP A 33 7.87 -2.48 -18.55
N GLN A 34 9.05 -1.90 -18.44
CA GLN A 34 9.95 -2.10 -17.31
C GLN A 34 9.34 -1.58 -16.01
N VAL A 35 8.66 -0.42 -16.03
CA VAL A 35 7.97 0.11 -14.85
C VAL A 35 6.84 -0.82 -14.41
N THR A 36 5.98 -1.26 -15.33
CA THR A 36 4.88 -2.15 -14.98
C THR A 36 5.36 -3.50 -14.45
N THR A 37 6.41 -4.08 -15.05
CA THR A 37 7.02 -5.33 -14.59
C THR A 37 7.63 -5.15 -13.20
N PHE A 38 8.43 -4.11 -12.99
CA PHE A 38 9.04 -3.82 -11.70
C PHE A 38 7.97 -3.68 -10.58
N MET A 39 6.92 -2.88 -10.83
CA MET A 39 5.85 -2.69 -9.85
C MET A 39 5.10 -4.00 -9.56
N ASP A 40 4.88 -4.84 -10.57
CA ASP A 40 4.17 -6.11 -10.43
C ASP A 40 4.98 -7.15 -9.64
N GLU A 41 6.29 -7.21 -9.87
CA GLU A 41 7.23 -8.09 -9.14
C GLU A 41 7.40 -7.64 -7.70
N GLN A 42 7.66 -6.37 -7.46
CA GLN A 42 7.93 -5.83 -6.13
C GLN A 42 6.69 -5.82 -5.21
N LEU A 43 5.51 -5.69 -5.77
CA LEU A 43 4.25 -5.63 -5.02
C LEU A 43 3.42 -6.92 -5.14
N GLU A 44 4.03 -8.02 -5.58
CA GLU A 44 3.34 -9.30 -5.76
C GLU A 44 2.67 -9.77 -4.46
N ALA A 45 3.35 -9.63 -3.32
CA ALA A 45 2.80 -9.98 -2.00
C ALA A 45 1.58 -9.13 -1.60
N CYS A 46 1.38 -7.96 -2.23
CA CYS A 46 0.24 -7.08 -2.00
C CYS A 46 -0.98 -7.43 -2.85
N LYS A 47 -0.87 -8.34 -3.82
CA LYS A 47 -1.99 -8.77 -4.65
C LYS A 47 -3.04 -9.49 -3.81
N ARG A 48 -4.31 -9.19 -4.05
CA ARG A 48 -5.43 -9.90 -3.44
C ARG A 48 -5.66 -11.26 -4.10
N TYR A 49 -5.53 -11.30 -5.43
CA TYR A 49 -5.63 -12.49 -6.27
C TYR A 49 -4.40 -12.58 -7.17
N GLU A 50 -4.00 -13.78 -7.57
CA GLU A 50 -2.79 -14.02 -8.39
C GLU A 50 -2.83 -13.29 -9.75
N ASP A 51 -4.02 -13.13 -10.34
CA ASP A 51 -4.25 -12.45 -11.60
C ASP A 51 -4.44 -10.93 -11.49
N ASP A 52 -4.46 -10.39 -10.27
CA ASP A 52 -4.53 -8.94 -10.04
C ASP A 52 -3.31 -8.25 -10.64
N LYS A 53 -3.56 -7.15 -11.37
CA LYS A 53 -2.49 -6.28 -11.86
C LYS A 53 -2.31 -5.08 -10.95
N ILE A 54 -1.10 -4.90 -10.46
CA ILE A 54 -0.74 -3.79 -9.58
C ILE A 54 -0.95 -2.46 -10.30
N LEU A 55 -0.29 -2.29 -11.45
CA LEU A 55 -0.43 -1.13 -12.32
C LEU A 55 -0.42 -1.56 -13.79
N THR A 56 -1.39 -1.07 -14.55
CA THR A 56 -1.41 -1.25 -16.01
C THR A 56 -0.88 -0.01 -16.72
N LYS A 57 -0.42 -0.18 -17.96
CA LYS A 57 -0.03 0.94 -18.84
C LYS A 57 -1.14 1.99 -18.96
N THR A 58 -2.39 1.55 -19.04
CA THR A 58 -3.56 2.44 -19.10
C THR A 58 -3.70 3.27 -17.83
N MET A 59 -3.49 2.67 -16.65
CA MET A 59 -3.52 3.39 -15.38
C MET A 59 -2.42 4.45 -15.32
N ILE A 60 -1.18 4.10 -15.66
CA ILE A 60 -0.05 5.04 -15.64
C ILE A 60 -0.30 6.20 -16.60
N ASN A 61 -0.81 5.93 -17.81
CA ASN A 61 -1.18 6.97 -18.76
C ASN A 61 -2.29 7.89 -18.23
N ASN A 62 -3.28 7.33 -17.53
CA ASN A 62 -4.33 8.12 -16.90
C ASN A 62 -3.79 9.00 -15.77
N TYR A 63 -2.85 8.50 -14.97
CA TYR A 63 -2.21 9.30 -13.93
C TYR A 63 -1.42 10.49 -14.51
N ALA A 64 -0.70 10.27 -15.61
CA ALA A 64 0.00 11.34 -16.32
C ALA A 64 -0.99 12.38 -16.91
N LYS A 65 -2.10 11.93 -17.52
CA LYS A 65 -3.14 12.82 -18.07
C LYS A 65 -3.83 13.66 -17.00
N ASN A 66 -3.98 13.12 -15.81
CA ASN A 66 -4.62 13.81 -14.67
C ASN A 66 -3.61 14.56 -13.79
N ASN A 67 -2.39 14.78 -14.24
CA ASN A 67 -1.32 15.46 -13.51
C ASN A 67 -0.98 14.85 -12.14
N LEU A 68 -1.27 13.56 -11.92
CA LEU A 68 -0.83 12.81 -10.73
C LEU A 68 0.63 12.35 -10.86
N LEU A 69 1.06 12.13 -12.08
CA LEU A 69 2.42 11.70 -12.41
C LEU A 69 3.02 12.69 -13.40
N PRO A 70 4.22 13.23 -13.15
CA PRO A 70 4.92 14.04 -14.13
C PRO A 70 5.12 13.30 -15.45
N ALA A 71 5.21 14.05 -16.56
CA ALA A 71 5.44 13.45 -17.85
C ALA A 71 6.86 12.83 -17.92
N PRO A 72 6.99 11.59 -18.44
CA PRO A 72 8.30 10.96 -18.58
C PRO A 72 9.16 11.68 -19.61
N GLU A 73 10.44 11.83 -19.32
CA GLU A 73 11.39 12.45 -20.26
C GLU A 73 11.79 11.43 -21.33
N LYS A 74 11.58 11.76 -22.62
CA LYS A 74 11.87 10.87 -23.76
C LYS A 74 11.28 9.45 -23.59
N LYS A 75 10.07 9.36 -23.02
CA LYS A 75 9.39 8.10 -22.68
C LYS A 75 10.13 7.24 -21.64
N LYS A 76 11.00 7.84 -20.85
CA LYS A 76 11.70 7.20 -19.73
C LYS A 76 11.20 7.73 -18.39
N TYR A 77 10.92 6.80 -17.51
CA TYR A 77 10.48 7.05 -16.14
C TYR A 77 11.68 6.96 -15.20
N SER A 78 11.95 8.00 -14.46
CA SER A 78 13.03 8.02 -13.46
C SER A 78 12.63 7.30 -12.17
N LYS A 79 13.59 7.11 -11.26
CA LYS A 79 13.34 6.61 -9.90
C LYS A 79 12.24 7.40 -9.19
N GLU A 80 12.20 8.72 -9.34
CA GLU A 80 11.17 9.56 -8.73
C GLU A 80 9.77 9.33 -9.29
N HIS A 81 9.64 8.94 -10.56
CA HIS A 81 8.36 8.50 -11.11
C HIS A 81 7.90 7.19 -10.45
N VAL A 82 8.81 6.24 -10.24
CA VAL A 82 8.51 4.98 -9.55
C VAL A 82 8.06 5.24 -8.12
N LEU A 83 8.76 6.10 -7.37
CA LEU A 83 8.36 6.51 -6.01
C LEU A 83 6.97 7.16 -5.99
N THR A 84 6.67 8.00 -6.99
CA THR A 84 5.33 8.60 -7.12
C THR A 84 4.27 7.54 -7.38
N LEU A 85 4.55 6.54 -8.23
CA LEU A 85 3.64 5.42 -8.51
C LEU A 85 3.40 4.55 -7.28
N LEU A 86 4.42 4.36 -6.42
CA LEU A 86 4.27 3.67 -5.15
C LEU A 86 3.31 4.40 -4.22
N PHE A 87 3.46 5.72 -4.05
CA PHE A 87 2.51 6.52 -3.27
C PHE A 87 1.09 6.45 -3.84
N ILE A 88 0.92 6.57 -5.16
CA ILE A 88 -0.39 6.42 -5.81
C ILE A 88 -0.97 5.04 -5.52
N TYR A 89 -0.16 3.98 -5.61
CA TYR A 89 -0.59 2.61 -5.33
C TYR A 89 -1.10 2.45 -3.90
N TYR A 90 -0.38 2.96 -2.91
CA TYR A 90 -0.79 2.88 -1.51
C TYR A 90 -2.06 3.69 -1.21
N PHE A 91 -2.19 4.86 -1.81
CA PHE A 91 -3.33 5.74 -1.55
C PHE A 91 -4.60 5.38 -2.32
N LYS A 92 -4.50 4.73 -3.50
CA LYS A 92 -5.65 4.47 -4.37
C LYS A 92 -6.78 3.66 -3.75
N ASN A 93 -6.49 2.91 -2.69
CA ASN A 93 -7.49 2.10 -1.99
C ASN A 93 -8.19 2.85 -0.85
N LEU A 94 -7.67 4.01 -0.45
CA LEU A 94 -8.16 4.81 0.68
C LEU A 94 -8.71 6.16 0.24
N LEU A 95 -8.15 6.75 -0.81
CA LEU A 95 -8.40 8.11 -1.24
C LEU A 95 -8.94 8.16 -2.67
N SER A 96 -9.73 9.19 -2.97
CA SER A 96 -10.10 9.50 -4.34
C SER A 96 -8.89 10.00 -5.15
N ILE A 97 -8.97 9.92 -6.48
CA ILE A 97 -7.91 10.44 -7.37
C ILE A 97 -7.64 11.93 -7.12
N ASN A 98 -8.67 12.73 -6.84
CA ASN A 98 -8.53 14.15 -6.55
C ASN A 98 -7.80 14.40 -5.22
N ASP A 99 -8.07 13.59 -4.19
CA ASP A 99 -7.38 13.69 -2.91
C ASP A 99 -5.91 13.29 -3.05
N ILE A 100 -5.63 12.23 -3.79
CA ILE A 100 -4.25 11.80 -4.10
C ILE A 100 -3.51 12.91 -4.84
N GLN A 101 -4.15 13.55 -5.82
CA GLN A 101 -3.57 14.67 -6.55
C GLN A 101 -3.24 15.83 -5.61
N SER A 102 -4.16 16.20 -4.73
CA SER A 102 -3.97 17.28 -3.75
C SER A 102 -2.79 17.00 -2.80
N LEU A 103 -2.59 15.72 -2.41
CA LEU A 103 -1.47 15.31 -1.56
C LEU A 103 -0.13 15.27 -2.32
N LEU A 104 -0.12 14.78 -3.56
CA LEU A 104 1.13 14.54 -4.29
C LEU A 104 1.62 15.78 -5.05
N ASN A 105 0.74 16.75 -5.38
CA ASN A 105 1.16 17.96 -6.08
C ASN A 105 2.24 18.75 -5.32
N PRO A 106 2.11 19.06 -4.02
CA PRO A 106 3.17 19.75 -3.28
C PRO A 106 4.47 18.95 -3.24
N LEU A 107 4.40 17.61 -3.08
CA LEU A 107 5.56 16.73 -3.12
C LEU A 107 6.26 16.79 -4.49
N THR A 108 5.48 16.79 -5.56
CA THR A 108 6.02 16.85 -6.92
C THR A 108 6.62 18.23 -7.22
N GLU A 109 5.96 19.30 -6.81
CA GLU A 109 6.43 20.67 -7.04
C GLU A 109 7.73 20.99 -6.28
N HIS A 110 7.85 20.50 -5.06
CA HIS A 110 8.98 20.85 -4.18
C HIS A 110 10.14 19.84 -4.23
N TYR A 111 9.86 18.55 -4.43
CA TYR A 111 10.84 17.46 -4.25
C TYR A 111 11.11 16.65 -5.52
N PHE A 112 10.45 16.90 -6.63
CA PHE A 112 10.75 16.23 -7.88
C PHE A 112 11.92 16.92 -8.58
N GLY A 113 12.96 16.15 -8.95
CA GLY A 113 14.13 16.67 -9.64
C GLY A 113 15.17 17.36 -8.74
N ASN A 114 15.23 17.00 -7.48
CA ASN A 114 16.29 17.39 -6.54
C ASN A 114 16.46 18.92 -6.35
N LYS A 115 15.36 19.67 -6.32
CA LYS A 115 15.38 21.13 -6.33
C LYS A 115 15.68 21.80 -4.97
N ALA A 116 15.62 21.06 -3.85
CA ALA A 116 15.62 21.67 -2.52
C ALA A 116 16.61 21.07 -1.50
N GLY A 117 17.61 20.29 -1.94
CA GLY A 117 18.54 19.61 -1.03
C GLY A 117 17.98 18.33 -0.39
N PHE A 118 16.65 18.19 -0.30
CA PHE A 118 15.93 16.96 -0.01
C PHE A 118 15.20 16.52 -1.28
N ASN A 119 15.10 15.23 -1.50
CA ASN A 119 14.44 14.67 -2.67
C ASN A 119 13.26 13.78 -2.27
N LYS A 120 12.52 13.28 -3.25
CA LYS A 120 11.36 12.40 -3.01
C LYS A 120 11.77 11.07 -2.36
N GLU A 121 12.99 10.61 -2.57
CA GLU A 121 13.55 9.42 -1.93
C GLU A 121 13.71 9.60 -0.42
N ASP A 122 14.18 10.78 0.03
CA ASP A 122 14.29 11.11 1.45
C ASP A 122 12.91 11.07 2.12
N VAL A 123 11.88 11.64 1.47
CA VAL A 123 10.50 11.60 1.97
C VAL A 123 9.98 10.16 2.05
N TYR A 124 10.23 9.37 1.02
CA TYR A 124 9.79 7.98 0.99
C TYR A 124 10.46 7.16 2.11
N ASN A 125 11.76 7.31 2.31
CA ASN A 125 12.51 6.61 3.36
C ASN A 125 12.03 6.98 4.77
N GLU A 126 11.71 8.24 5.03
CA GLU A 126 11.13 8.66 6.32
C GLU A 126 9.78 8.00 6.57
N VAL A 127 8.91 7.93 5.55
CA VAL A 127 7.62 7.22 5.66
C VAL A 127 7.82 5.74 5.95
N LEU A 128 8.75 5.07 5.25
CA LEU A 128 9.07 3.66 5.50
C LEU A 128 9.56 3.41 6.92
N ASN A 129 10.45 4.26 7.42
CA ASN A 129 10.96 4.15 8.79
C ASN A 129 9.84 4.27 9.81
N LEU A 130 8.90 5.20 9.60
CA LEU A 130 7.75 5.36 10.46
C LEU A 130 6.84 4.10 10.42
N GLU A 131 6.52 3.61 9.24
CA GLU A 131 5.68 2.42 9.07
C GLU A 131 6.28 1.17 9.70
N SER A 132 7.59 0.96 9.56
CA SER A 132 8.28 -0.19 10.16
C SER A 132 8.22 -0.19 11.68
N THR A 133 8.26 0.99 12.32
CA THR A 133 8.12 1.13 13.79
C THR A 133 6.70 0.91 14.28
N GLU A 134 5.69 1.19 13.47
CA GLU A 134 4.27 1.06 13.86
C GLU A 134 3.67 -0.33 13.55
N SER A 135 4.30 -1.11 12.66
CA SER A 135 3.79 -2.43 12.24
C SER A 135 3.57 -3.41 13.41
N GLU A 136 4.49 -3.45 14.38
CA GLU A 136 4.34 -4.31 15.57
C GLU A 136 3.16 -3.89 16.46
N LYS A 137 2.91 -2.59 16.58
CA LYS A 137 1.78 -2.06 17.36
C LYS A 137 0.46 -2.42 16.69
N LEU A 138 0.40 -2.29 15.36
CA LEU A 138 -0.76 -2.70 14.57
C LEU A 138 -1.08 -4.18 14.78
N LEU A 139 -0.09 -5.07 14.71
CA LEU A 139 -0.28 -6.50 14.95
C LEU A 139 -0.82 -6.80 16.35
N LYS A 140 -0.29 -6.12 17.37
CA LYS A 140 -0.77 -6.26 18.76
C LYS A 140 -2.22 -5.78 18.90
N ASP A 141 -2.58 -4.68 18.25
CA ASP A 141 -3.93 -4.13 18.27
C ASP A 141 -4.94 -5.05 17.55
N LEU A 142 -4.58 -5.58 16.39
CA LEU A 142 -5.38 -6.60 15.70
C LEU A 142 -5.63 -7.83 16.58
N GLY A 143 -4.61 -8.32 17.25
CA GLY A 143 -4.74 -9.44 18.20
C GLY A 143 -5.70 -9.15 19.37
N LYS A 144 -5.64 -7.94 19.95
CA LYS A 144 -6.58 -7.49 21.00
C LYS A 144 -8.01 -7.41 20.48
N LYS A 145 -8.24 -6.80 19.33
CA LYS A 145 -9.57 -6.69 18.72
C LYS A 145 -10.18 -8.06 18.42
N TYR A 146 -9.38 -8.99 17.90
CA TYR A 146 -9.82 -10.37 17.69
C TYR A 146 -10.21 -11.05 19.00
N ALA A 147 -9.38 -10.95 20.05
CA ALA A 147 -9.68 -11.52 21.35
C ALA A 147 -10.99 -10.95 21.93
N LEU A 148 -11.19 -9.63 21.85
CA LEU A 148 -12.43 -8.97 22.29
C LEU A 148 -13.65 -9.48 21.53
N SER A 149 -13.56 -9.61 20.21
CA SER A 149 -14.66 -10.12 19.37
C SER A 149 -15.01 -11.56 19.70
N SER A 150 -14.02 -12.40 20.00
CA SER A 150 -14.19 -13.81 20.36
C SER A 150 -14.93 -14.02 21.70
N GLU A 151 -15.01 -12.99 22.54
CA GLU A 151 -15.75 -13.01 23.82
C GLU A 151 -17.23 -12.62 23.66
N THR A 152 -17.62 -12.15 22.48
CA THR A 152 -18.99 -11.69 22.20
C THR A 152 -19.92 -12.86 21.80
N PHE A 153 -21.22 -12.62 21.77
CA PHE A 153 -22.26 -13.53 21.28
C PHE A 153 -22.36 -14.91 21.96
N ARG A 154 -21.79 -15.09 23.16
CA ARG A 154 -21.80 -16.37 23.91
C ARG A 154 -23.20 -16.91 24.24
N LYS A 155 -24.24 -16.06 24.18
CA LYS A 155 -25.64 -16.44 24.42
C LYS A 155 -26.40 -16.86 23.18
N PHE A 156 -25.77 -16.76 22.02
CA PHE A 156 -26.35 -17.15 20.72
C PHE A 156 -26.14 -18.63 20.46
N PRO A 157 -26.94 -19.26 19.54
CA PRO A 157 -26.71 -20.63 19.13
C PRO A 157 -25.26 -20.88 18.72
N GLU A 158 -24.71 -22.03 19.11
CA GLU A 158 -23.28 -22.33 18.91
C GLU A 158 -22.85 -22.25 17.43
N ASN A 159 -23.74 -22.65 16.51
CA ASN A 159 -23.51 -22.56 15.07
C ASN A 159 -23.39 -21.11 14.54
N ASP A 160 -23.97 -20.15 15.24
CA ASP A 160 -23.96 -18.74 14.83
C ASP A 160 -22.83 -17.93 15.48
N GLN A 161 -22.30 -18.43 16.62
CA GLN A 161 -21.32 -17.67 17.42
C GLN A 161 -20.06 -17.33 16.63
N GLU A 162 -19.50 -18.30 15.92
CA GLU A 162 -18.26 -18.08 15.15
C GLU A 162 -18.46 -17.02 14.07
N PHE A 163 -19.56 -17.11 13.32
CA PHE A 163 -19.89 -16.12 12.29
C PHE A 163 -20.07 -14.72 12.91
N LEU A 164 -20.86 -14.58 13.98
CA LEU A 164 -21.14 -13.30 14.60
C LEU A 164 -19.91 -12.67 15.27
N GLN A 165 -19.03 -13.48 15.87
CA GLN A 165 -17.75 -13.04 16.41
C GLN A 165 -16.84 -12.51 15.32
N ASN A 166 -16.73 -13.21 14.20
CA ASN A 166 -15.95 -12.76 13.05
C ASN A 166 -16.54 -11.50 12.42
N PHE A 167 -17.87 -11.42 12.31
CA PHE A 167 -18.55 -10.22 11.84
C PHE A 167 -18.25 -9.02 12.76
N SER A 168 -18.28 -9.19 14.08
CA SER A 168 -17.96 -8.12 15.02
C SER A 168 -16.49 -7.69 14.94
N PHE A 169 -15.58 -8.63 14.68
CA PHE A 169 -14.18 -8.30 14.43
C PHE A 169 -13.98 -7.42 13.20
N ILE A 170 -14.63 -7.76 12.08
CA ILE A 170 -14.59 -6.93 10.87
C ILE A 170 -15.20 -5.55 11.12
N CYS A 171 -16.31 -5.47 11.89
CA CYS A 171 -16.86 -4.18 12.30
C CYS A 171 -15.88 -3.34 13.10
N LEU A 172 -15.14 -3.93 14.05
CA LEU A 172 -14.10 -3.22 14.80
C LEU A 172 -12.98 -2.71 13.91
N LEU A 173 -12.54 -3.51 12.92
CA LEU A 173 -11.52 -3.08 11.96
C LEU A 173 -11.98 -1.94 11.05
N SER A 174 -13.28 -1.84 10.79
CA SER A 174 -13.85 -0.80 9.92
C SER A 174 -14.01 0.55 10.63
N TYR A 175 -13.86 0.59 11.94
CA TYR A 175 -14.02 1.79 12.77
C TYR A 175 -12.72 2.60 12.93
N ASP A 176 -11.57 2.02 12.64
CA ASP A 176 -10.25 2.65 12.70
C ASP A 176 -9.80 3.16 11.32
#